data_c882cd71a900308cc66184afbf243615
#
_entry.id   c882cd71a900308cc66184afbf243615
#
_cell.length_a   1.000
_cell.length_b   1.000
_cell.length_c   1.000
_cell.angle_alpha   90.00
_cell.angle_beta   90.00
_cell.angle_gamma   90.00
#
_symmetry.space_group_name_H-M   'P 1'
#
loop_
_entity.id
_entity.type
_entity.pdbx_description
1 polymer ?
#
loop_
_entity_poly.entity_id
_entity_poly.type
_entity_poly.pdbx_seq_one_letter_code
_entity_poly.pdbx_strand_id
1 'polypeptide(L)'
;MRKFIISFIIVQEVRHRPQKACVHKISQIYAITKGDFIMGIRRVENMCGGKGHVIIKDILEGDELKGKCGLYAQVTIEKGCSLGYHEHHGETETYYILSGEGEYDDNGVKRPVKAGDITITPDGKGHGLTNTGDTDLVFMALIIF
;
A
#
# COMPACT_ATOMS: atom_id res chain seq x y z
N MET A 1 37.03 -28.28 -16.07
CA MET A 1 35.57 -28.37 -16.29
C MET A 1 34.86 -27.54 -15.25
N ARG A 2 34.40 -26.34 -15.61
CA ARG A 2 33.61 -25.48 -14.70
C ARG A 2 32.14 -25.80 -14.91
N LYS A 3 31.47 -26.31 -13.87
CA LYS A 3 30.02 -26.52 -13.87
C LYS A 3 29.32 -25.19 -13.69
N PHE A 4 28.61 -24.75 -14.70
CA PHE A 4 27.63 -23.65 -14.59
C PHE A 4 26.40 -24.18 -13.87
N ILE A 5 26.12 -23.62 -12.71
CA ILE A 5 24.84 -23.82 -12.01
C ILE A 5 23.89 -22.78 -12.54
N ILE A 6 22.94 -23.20 -13.35
CA ILE A 6 21.81 -22.37 -13.79
C ILE A 6 20.80 -22.37 -12.65
N SER A 7 20.67 -21.27 -11.94
CA SER A 7 19.58 -21.09 -10.96
C SER A 7 18.29 -20.83 -11.72
N PHE A 8 17.38 -21.77 -11.64
CA PHE A 8 16.00 -21.58 -12.07
C PHE A 8 15.31 -20.62 -11.09
N ILE A 9 14.91 -19.45 -11.59
CA ILE A 9 13.98 -18.56 -10.88
C ILE A 9 12.61 -19.16 -11.04
N ILE A 10 12.09 -19.77 -9.96
CA ILE A 10 10.68 -20.17 -9.89
C ILE A 10 9.89 -18.91 -9.61
N VAL A 11 9.25 -18.35 -10.63
CA VAL A 11 8.21 -17.34 -10.47
C VAL A 11 6.98 -18.06 -9.95
N GLN A 12 6.77 -18.09 -8.65
CA GLN A 12 5.50 -18.52 -8.09
C GLN A 12 4.47 -17.40 -8.36
N GLU A 13 3.59 -17.67 -9.31
CA GLU A 13 2.35 -16.91 -9.48
C GLU A 13 1.49 -17.10 -8.23
N VAL A 14 1.55 -16.17 -7.29
CA VAL A 14 0.59 -16.12 -6.20
C VAL A 14 -0.74 -15.69 -6.81
N ARG A 15 -1.63 -16.66 -7.03
CA ARG A 15 -3.00 -16.39 -7.43
C ARG A 15 -3.74 -15.74 -6.26
N HIS A 16 -3.62 -14.43 -6.16
CA HIS A 16 -4.57 -13.64 -5.40
C HIS A 16 -5.92 -13.73 -6.09
N ARG A 17 -6.99 -14.00 -5.32
CA ARG A 17 -8.36 -13.80 -5.80
C ARG A 17 -8.43 -12.35 -6.30
N PRO A 18 -8.95 -12.10 -7.52
CA PRO A 18 -9.00 -10.74 -8.03
C PRO A 18 -9.96 -9.93 -7.16
N GLN A 19 -9.41 -9.11 -6.29
CA GLN A 19 -10.11 -7.97 -5.77
C GLN A 19 -10.44 -7.07 -6.97
N LYS A 20 -11.71 -6.73 -7.17
CA LYS A 20 -12.14 -5.73 -8.17
C LYS A 20 -11.79 -4.31 -7.70
N ALA A 21 -10.67 -4.13 -7.04
CA ALA A 21 -10.14 -2.85 -6.64
C ALA A 21 -8.82 -2.62 -7.36
N CYS A 22 -8.83 -1.62 -8.22
CA CYS A 22 -7.67 -0.93 -8.78
C CYS A 22 -6.47 -1.82 -9.19
N VAL A 23 -6.56 -2.55 -10.33
CA VAL A 23 -5.42 -3.27 -10.90
C VAL A 23 -4.42 -2.26 -11.47
N HIS A 24 -3.35 -1.95 -10.74
CA HIS A 24 -2.26 -1.10 -11.21
C HIS A 24 -1.07 -1.95 -11.65
N LYS A 25 -0.48 -1.52 -12.77
CA LYS A 25 0.78 -2.06 -13.28
C LYS A 25 1.89 -1.78 -12.27
N ILE A 26 2.43 -2.83 -11.65
CA ILE A 26 3.62 -2.74 -10.81
C ILE A 26 4.82 -2.50 -11.73
N SER A 27 5.38 -1.31 -11.68
CA SER A 27 6.66 -0.99 -12.33
C SER A 27 7.74 -0.87 -11.28
N GLN A 28 8.66 -1.83 -11.31
CA GLN A 28 9.91 -1.96 -10.57
C GLN A 28 9.83 -2.52 -9.14
N ILE A 29 10.22 -3.80 -9.05
CA ILE A 29 10.64 -4.46 -7.81
C ILE A 29 12.16 -4.23 -7.69
N TYR A 30 12.62 -3.57 -6.63
CA TYR A 30 14.04 -3.55 -6.29
C TYR A 30 14.36 -4.82 -5.50
N ALA A 31 14.99 -5.80 -6.16
CA ALA A 31 15.54 -6.96 -5.49
C ALA A 31 16.92 -6.62 -4.91
N ILE A 32 17.09 -6.81 -3.61
CA ILE A 32 18.40 -6.78 -2.93
C ILE A 32 18.70 -8.18 -2.38
N THR A 33 19.96 -8.55 -2.45
CA THR A 33 20.50 -9.89 -2.31
C THR A 33 20.38 -10.50 -0.91
N LYS A 34 20.29 -11.82 -0.91
CA LYS A 34 20.30 -12.84 0.15
C LYS A 34 21.04 -12.45 1.44
N GLY A 35 20.30 -12.33 2.56
CA GLY A 35 20.86 -12.31 3.91
C GLY A 35 20.11 -11.47 4.92
N ASP A 36 19.47 -10.38 4.51
CA ASP A 36 18.69 -9.54 5.39
C ASP A 36 17.20 -9.72 5.07
N PHE A 37 16.37 -9.74 6.09
CA PHE A 37 14.92 -9.78 5.99
C PHE A 37 14.46 -8.48 5.31
N ILE A 38 14.32 -8.50 3.99
CA ILE A 38 13.96 -7.32 3.22
C ILE A 38 12.44 -7.29 3.09
N MET A 39 11.82 -6.43 3.89
CA MET A 39 10.44 -6.04 3.70
C MET A 39 10.26 -5.49 2.28
N GLY A 40 9.28 -5.99 1.54
CA GLY A 40 9.00 -5.53 0.18
C GLY A 40 8.69 -4.04 0.17
N ILE A 41 9.52 -3.27 -0.53
CA ILE A 41 9.25 -1.86 -0.80
C ILE A 41 8.86 -1.75 -2.26
N ARG A 42 7.70 -1.17 -2.53
CA ARG A 42 7.18 -0.97 -3.88
C ARG A 42 6.72 0.46 -4.08
N ARG A 43 7.03 1.02 -5.22
CA ARG A 43 6.54 2.30 -5.70
C ARG A 43 5.39 2.04 -6.67
N VAL A 44 4.25 2.66 -6.43
CA VAL A 44 3.04 2.49 -7.24
C VAL A 44 2.63 3.84 -7.82
N GLU A 45 2.72 3.95 -9.15
CA GLU A 45 2.34 5.16 -9.87
C GLU A 45 0.82 5.25 -10.00
N ASN A 46 0.29 6.46 -9.79
CA ASN A 46 -1.14 6.80 -9.95
C ASN A 46 -2.08 5.80 -9.25
N MET A 47 -1.73 5.35 -8.06
CA MET A 47 -2.51 4.36 -7.32
C MET A 47 -3.95 4.80 -7.14
N CYS A 48 -4.90 3.96 -7.55
CA CYS A 48 -6.34 4.23 -7.54
C CYS A 48 -6.74 5.52 -8.27
N GLY A 49 -5.97 5.93 -9.31
CA GLY A 49 -6.20 7.18 -10.03
C GLY A 49 -5.68 8.43 -9.32
N GLY A 50 -4.91 8.26 -8.25
CA GLY A 50 -4.23 9.35 -7.55
C GLY A 50 -3.15 10.02 -8.39
N LYS A 51 -2.67 11.16 -7.93
CA LYS A 51 -1.62 11.93 -8.58
C LYS A 51 -0.24 11.45 -8.11
N GLY A 52 0.70 11.32 -9.06
CA GLY A 52 2.08 10.93 -8.78
C GLY A 52 2.18 9.49 -8.32
N HIS A 53 2.77 9.22 -7.18
CA HIS A 53 3.02 7.86 -6.70
C HIS A 53 2.86 7.75 -5.18
N VAL A 54 2.76 6.49 -4.73
CA VAL A 54 2.87 6.12 -3.32
C VAL A 54 3.99 5.10 -3.16
N ILE A 55 4.66 5.11 -2.01
CA ILE A 55 5.67 4.13 -1.63
C ILE A 55 5.06 3.25 -0.54
N ILE A 56 5.02 1.95 -0.78
CA ILE A 56 4.45 0.97 0.15
C ILE A 56 5.57 0.09 0.65
N LYS A 57 5.73 0.03 1.97
CA LYS A 57 6.65 -0.85 2.68
C LYS A 57 5.82 -1.88 3.43
N ASP A 58 5.75 -3.10 2.88
CA ASP A 58 4.99 -4.17 3.50
C ASP A 58 5.66 -4.57 4.83
N ILE A 59 4.88 -4.67 5.89
CA ILE A 59 5.31 -5.10 7.24
C ILE A 59 5.14 -6.61 7.36
N LEU A 60 4.05 -7.14 6.79
CA LEU A 60 3.80 -8.57 6.64
C LEU A 60 3.42 -8.84 5.19
N GLU A 61 3.89 -9.98 4.64
CA GLU A 61 3.63 -10.39 3.27
C GLU A 61 3.18 -11.86 3.18
N GLY A 62 2.41 -12.17 2.15
CA GLY A 62 2.05 -13.53 1.77
C GLY A 62 1.48 -14.35 2.93
N ASP A 63 2.13 -15.46 3.26
CA ASP A 63 1.68 -16.39 4.32
C ASP A 63 1.72 -15.80 5.73
N GLU A 64 2.46 -14.71 5.95
CA GLU A 64 2.52 -14.03 7.24
C GLU A 64 1.18 -13.36 7.60
N LEU A 65 0.43 -12.90 6.60
CA LEU A 65 -0.90 -12.32 6.75
C LEU A 65 -1.96 -13.35 7.16
N LYS A 66 -1.65 -14.66 7.05
CA LYS A 66 -2.51 -15.80 7.46
C LYS A 66 -3.90 -15.80 6.84
N GLY A 67 -4.11 -15.09 5.74
CA GLY A 67 -5.44 -14.93 5.13
C GLY A 67 -6.44 -14.19 6.03
N LYS A 68 -5.96 -13.44 7.02
CA LYS A 68 -6.76 -12.62 7.92
C LYS A 68 -6.67 -11.14 7.60
N CYS A 69 -5.59 -10.74 6.94
CA CYS A 69 -5.32 -9.38 6.52
C CYS A 69 -5.09 -9.34 5.01
N GLY A 70 -5.57 -8.30 4.35
CA GLY A 70 -5.29 -8.00 2.95
C GLY A 70 -4.01 -7.19 2.78
N LEU A 71 -3.69 -6.38 3.79
CA LEU A 71 -2.50 -5.51 3.84
C LEU A 71 -2.12 -5.22 5.28
N TYR A 72 -0.82 -5.19 5.56
CA TYR A 72 -0.25 -4.51 6.73
C TYR A 72 1.05 -3.85 6.28
N ALA A 73 1.02 -2.54 6.09
CA ALA A 73 2.11 -1.80 5.47
C ALA A 73 2.28 -0.39 6.05
N GLN A 74 3.51 0.14 5.95
CA GLN A 74 3.75 1.57 6.03
C GLN A 74 3.64 2.16 4.63
N VAL A 75 2.85 3.21 4.48
CA VAL A 75 2.66 3.91 3.21
C VAL A 75 3.19 5.33 3.33
N THR A 76 3.90 5.79 2.30
CA THR A 76 4.40 7.15 2.18
C THR A 76 3.81 7.79 0.93
N ILE A 77 3.20 8.96 1.09
CA ILE A 77 2.75 9.84 0.02
C ILE A 77 3.64 11.07 0.03
N GLU A 78 4.49 11.22 -0.98
CA GLU A 78 5.36 12.39 -1.11
C GLU A 78 4.55 13.67 -1.35
N LYS A 79 5.18 14.83 -1.11
CA LYS A 79 4.54 16.14 -1.32
C LYS A 79 3.87 16.25 -2.69
N GLY A 80 2.60 16.62 -2.70
CA GLY A 80 1.81 16.83 -3.91
C GLY A 80 1.35 15.57 -4.64
N CYS A 81 1.64 14.39 -4.06
CA CYS A 81 1.11 13.10 -4.50
C CYS A 81 -0.19 12.73 -3.77
N SER A 82 -0.88 11.72 -4.27
CA SER A 82 -2.10 11.22 -3.64
C SER A 82 -2.33 9.75 -3.93
N LEU A 83 -3.01 9.09 -3.00
CA LEU A 83 -3.74 7.85 -3.19
C LEU A 83 -5.17 8.22 -3.61
N GLY A 84 -5.61 7.79 -4.79
CA GLY A 84 -6.93 8.11 -5.32
C GLY A 84 -8.06 7.44 -4.54
N TYR A 85 -9.29 7.95 -4.76
CA TYR A 85 -10.48 7.38 -4.16
C TYR A 85 -10.70 5.93 -4.62
N HIS A 86 -10.97 5.03 -3.67
CA HIS A 86 -11.31 3.63 -3.93
C HIS A 86 -12.22 3.10 -2.83
N GLU A 87 -12.93 2.02 -3.13
CA GLU A 87 -13.89 1.39 -2.23
C GLU A 87 -13.39 0.03 -1.75
N HIS A 88 -13.79 -0.35 -0.55
CA HIS A 88 -13.53 -1.64 0.08
C HIS A 88 -14.78 -2.51 0.07
N HIS A 89 -14.62 -3.79 -0.32
CA HIS A 89 -15.72 -4.76 -0.40
C HIS A 89 -15.30 -6.08 0.24
N GLY A 90 -15.97 -6.42 1.36
CA GLY A 90 -15.64 -7.61 2.17
C GLY A 90 -14.45 -7.42 3.09
N GLU A 91 -14.05 -6.18 3.34
CA GLU A 91 -12.90 -5.83 4.17
C GLU A 91 -13.07 -4.43 4.80
N THR A 92 -12.26 -4.16 5.80
CA THR A 92 -12.17 -2.84 6.45
C THR A 92 -10.73 -2.39 6.44
N GLU A 93 -10.47 -1.13 6.07
CA GLU A 93 -9.14 -0.54 6.13
C GLU A 93 -9.04 0.53 7.21
N THR A 94 -7.91 0.53 7.91
CA THR A 94 -7.58 1.52 8.94
C THR A 94 -6.25 2.18 8.59
N TYR A 95 -6.19 3.51 8.67
CA TYR A 95 -4.95 4.26 8.67
C TYR A 95 -4.65 4.82 10.04
N TYR A 96 -3.38 4.79 10.43
CA TYR A 96 -2.83 5.55 11.55
C TYR A 96 -1.74 6.48 11.02
N ILE A 97 -1.97 7.78 11.07
CA ILE A 97 -1.04 8.78 10.54
C ILE A 97 0.15 8.91 11.47
N LEU A 98 1.36 8.63 10.96
CA LEU A 98 2.60 8.68 11.71
C LEU A 98 3.24 10.06 11.64
N SER A 99 3.24 10.69 10.46
CA SER A 99 3.82 12.02 10.23
C SER A 99 3.21 12.70 9.02
N GLY A 100 3.39 14.02 8.94
CA GLY A 100 2.83 14.84 7.86
C GLY A 100 1.37 15.19 8.08
N GLU A 101 0.77 15.78 7.06
CA GLU A 101 -0.64 16.18 7.03
C GLU A 101 -1.22 16.05 5.63
N GLY A 102 -2.53 15.87 5.53
CA GLY A 102 -3.20 15.68 4.26
C GLY A 102 -4.69 15.94 4.31
N GLU A 103 -5.33 15.78 3.14
CA GLU A 103 -6.78 15.78 2.98
C GLU A 103 -7.24 14.35 2.75
N TYR A 104 -8.05 13.84 3.67
CA TYR A 104 -8.68 12.53 3.61
C TYR A 104 -10.10 12.65 3.04
N ASP A 105 -10.38 11.90 2.00
CA ASP A 105 -11.74 11.73 1.47
C ASP A 105 -12.40 10.57 2.20
N ASP A 106 -13.37 10.86 3.04
CA ASP A 106 -14.12 9.91 3.85
C ASP A 106 -15.48 9.65 3.19
N ASN A 107 -15.52 8.70 2.29
CA ASN A 107 -16.75 8.33 1.56
C ASN A 107 -17.43 9.54 0.87
N GLY A 108 -16.63 10.39 0.22
CA GLY A 108 -17.06 11.60 -0.47
C GLY A 108 -17.07 12.87 0.38
N VAL A 109 -16.73 12.79 1.67
CA VAL A 109 -16.61 13.94 2.56
C VAL A 109 -15.14 14.18 2.90
N LYS A 110 -14.62 15.30 2.45
CA LYS A 110 -13.22 15.66 2.66
C LYS A 110 -12.98 16.28 4.03
N ARG A 111 -11.92 15.84 4.70
CA ARG A 111 -11.48 16.37 5.99
C ARG A 111 -9.97 16.37 6.13
N PRO A 112 -9.38 17.30 6.90
CA PRO A 112 -7.94 17.26 7.17
C PRO A 112 -7.59 16.09 8.08
N VAL A 113 -6.38 15.55 7.90
CA VAL A 113 -5.74 14.57 8.78
C VAL A 113 -4.29 14.97 9.03
N LYS A 114 -3.76 14.59 10.19
CA LYS A 114 -2.39 14.87 10.62
C LYS A 114 -1.85 13.76 11.52
N ALA A 115 -0.57 13.83 11.84
CA ALA A 115 0.06 12.89 12.76
C ALA A 115 -0.76 12.66 14.05
N GLY A 116 -0.97 11.39 14.38
CA GLY A 116 -1.78 10.92 15.50
C GLY A 116 -3.24 10.60 15.16
N ASP A 117 -3.74 11.03 14.00
CA ASP A 117 -5.11 10.75 13.58
C ASP A 117 -5.26 9.29 13.12
N ILE A 118 -6.47 8.76 13.34
CA ILE A 118 -6.90 7.44 12.87
C ILE A 118 -8.09 7.62 11.93
N THR A 119 -8.08 6.89 10.81
CA THR A 119 -9.23 6.78 9.91
C THR A 119 -9.64 5.32 9.78
N ILE A 120 -10.93 5.07 9.62
CA ILE A 120 -11.50 3.73 9.42
C ILE A 120 -12.44 3.79 8.23
N THR A 121 -12.20 2.94 7.24
CA THR A 121 -13.06 2.76 6.06
C THR A 121 -13.71 1.39 6.14
N PRO A 122 -14.97 1.29 6.57
CA PRO A 122 -15.68 0.01 6.69
C PRO A 122 -16.00 -0.60 5.31
N ASP A 123 -16.41 -1.86 5.33
CA ASP A 123 -16.97 -2.57 4.18
C ASP A 123 -18.06 -1.75 3.48
N GLY A 124 -18.02 -1.70 2.15
CA GLY A 124 -18.94 -0.94 1.28
C GLY A 124 -18.73 0.57 1.29
N LYS A 125 -17.65 1.07 1.90
CA LYS A 125 -17.26 2.48 1.92
C LYS A 125 -15.96 2.69 1.14
N GLY A 126 -15.72 3.95 0.78
CA GLY A 126 -14.52 4.32 0.05
C GLY A 126 -13.79 5.48 0.68
N HIS A 127 -12.52 5.61 0.31
CA HIS A 127 -11.67 6.69 0.75
C HIS A 127 -10.56 7.03 -0.25
N GLY A 128 -9.92 8.17 -0.01
CA GLY A 128 -8.72 8.61 -0.69
C GLY A 128 -7.90 9.50 0.22
N LEU A 129 -6.62 9.72 -0.10
CA LEU A 129 -5.74 10.54 0.73
C LEU A 129 -4.77 11.34 -0.14
N THR A 130 -4.77 12.65 0.04
CA THR A 130 -3.87 13.57 -0.66
C THR A 130 -2.91 14.20 0.33
N ASN A 131 -1.61 14.16 0.04
CA ASN A 131 -0.64 14.94 0.80
C ASN A 131 -0.77 16.43 0.42
N THR A 132 -1.26 17.23 1.36
CA THR A 132 -1.42 18.68 1.22
C THR A 132 -0.38 19.47 2.01
N GLY A 133 0.47 18.76 2.75
CA GLY A 133 1.57 19.35 3.52
C GLY A 133 2.83 19.60 2.70
N ASP A 134 3.85 20.08 3.40
CA ASP A 134 5.17 20.39 2.83
C ASP A 134 6.19 19.25 2.98
N THR A 135 5.86 18.23 3.75
CA THR A 135 6.68 17.03 4.01
C THR A 135 5.94 15.77 3.60
N ASP A 136 6.61 14.63 3.64
CA ASP A 136 6.00 13.33 3.39
C ASP A 136 4.89 13.05 4.39
N LEU A 137 3.75 12.59 3.88
CA LEU A 137 2.65 12.05 4.66
C LEU A 137 2.87 10.53 4.80
N VAL A 138 3.13 10.08 6.03
CA VAL A 138 3.45 8.68 6.34
C VAL A 138 2.39 8.11 7.25
N PHE A 139 1.88 6.93 6.94
CA PHE A 139 0.87 6.24 7.75
C PHE A 139 1.03 4.73 7.73
N MET A 140 0.52 4.07 8.75
CA MET A 140 0.29 2.63 8.75
C MET A 140 -1.06 2.34 8.13
N ALA A 141 -1.11 1.35 7.23
CA ALA A 141 -2.32 0.83 6.62
C ALA A 141 -2.51 -0.63 7.02
N LEU A 142 -3.72 -0.95 7.47
CA LEU A 142 -4.14 -2.30 7.81
C LEU A 142 -5.49 -2.59 7.18
N ILE A 143 -5.53 -3.63 6.32
CA ILE A 143 -6.77 -4.20 5.77
C ILE A 143 -7.04 -5.52 6.46
N ILE A 144 -8.24 -5.68 7.02
CA ILE A 144 -8.73 -6.92 7.65
C ILE A 144 -9.99 -7.42 6.95
N PHE A 145 -10.12 -8.75 6.86
CA PHE A 145 -11.27 -9.43 6.28
C PHE A 145 -12.33 -9.80 7.33
#